data_b415d080705eade2b952d02826834d51
#
_entry.id   b415d080705eade2b952d02826834d51
#
_cell.length_a   1.000
_cell.length_b   1.000
_cell.length_c   1.000
_cell.angle_alpha   90.00
_cell.angle_beta   90.00
_cell.angle_gamma   90.00
#
_symmetry.space_group_name_H-M   'P 1'
#
loop_
_entity.id
_entity.type
_entity.pdbx_description
1 polymer ?
#
loop_
_entity_poly.entity_id
_entity_poly.type
_entity_poly.pdbx_seq_one_letter_code
_entity_poly.pdbx_strand_id
1 'polypeptide(L)'
;LYAIVFASFVVRVVAFFLLPSTPSALGPDEGAYGGAANWTALGKPASEFPVYGSSLYASGKSLLLPAAFFNKIGLNPLQSVRLTASLYVFLLIFLIVRIVLKTALEQAKLVEFIERNSRFFYSLFIVFILLPSHFVWSILGLRESATEFWVIGTFAFLFIIFHLKKRLSFFTICGFTFSIIMVFSARPQVGWVLGLTLILYLFIRIRSRISRLLIPLTALGVLVGYAPTVASTVEISTGFIAREAYPRST
;
A
#
# COMPACT_ATOMS: atom_id res chain seq x y z
N LEU A 1 -10.74 21.44 1.11
CA LEU A 1 -9.97 20.25 0.72
C LEU A 1 -10.50 18.98 1.36
N TYR A 2 -10.65 18.89 2.68
CA TYR A 2 -11.15 17.66 3.36
C TYR A 2 -12.53 17.21 2.87
N ALA A 3 -13.44 18.13 2.55
CA ALA A 3 -14.75 17.79 1.98
C ALA A 3 -14.59 17.12 0.60
N ILE A 4 -13.64 17.58 -0.23
CA ILE A 4 -13.37 16.98 -1.54
C ILE A 4 -12.77 15.58 -1.36
N VAL A 5 -11.87 15.38 -0.39
CA VAL A 5 -11.29 14.06 -0.07
C VAL A 5 -12.39 13.09 0.34
N PHE A 6 -13.28 13.51 1.22
CA PHE A 6 -14.39 12.67 1.67
C PHE A 6 -15.39 12.38 0.55
N ALA A 7 -15.77 13.39 -0.25
CA ALA A 7 -16.63 13.19 -1.41
C ALA A 7 -16.02 12.20 -2.41
N SER A 8 -14.73 12.31 -2.67
CA SER A 8 -13.99 11.36 -3.51
C SER A 8 -14.06 9.92 -2.99
N PHE A 9 -13.98 9.72 -1.68
CA PHE A 9 -14.15 8.41 -1.07
C PHE A 9 -15.57 7.88 -1.23
N VAL A 10 -16.58 8.71 -0.94
CA VAL A 10 -17.99 8.33 -1.13
C VAL A 10 -18.28 7.92 -2.57
N VAL A 11 -17.77 8.69 -3.55
CA VAL A 11 -17.93 8.34 -4.97
C VAL A 11 -17.32 6.98 -5.30
N ARG A 12 -16.15 6.66 -4.75
CA ARG A 12 -15.52 5.34 -4.94
C ARG A 12 -16.33 4.22 -4.30
N VAL A 13 -16.82 4.44 -3.08
CA VAL A 13 -17.67 3.47 -2.38
C VAL A 13 -18.95 3.19 -3.17
N VAL A 14 -19.62 4.24 -3.65
CA VAL A 14 -20.80 4.09 -4.51
C VAL A 14 -20.44 3.36 -5.80
N ALA A 15 -19.35 3.76 -6.46
CA ALA A 15 -18.91 3.15 -7.72
C ALA A 15 -18.64 1.65 -7.57
N PHE A 16 -17.92 1.21 -6.52
CA PHE A 16 -17.65 -0.22 -6.37
C PHE A 16 -18.89 -1.05 -5.97
N PHE A 17 -19.84 -0.47 -5.25
CA PHE A 17 -21.11 -1.14 -4.98
C PHE A 17 -21.99 -1.31 -6.22
N LEU A 18 -21.86 -0.41 -7.20
CA LEU A 18 -22.55 -0.52 -8.49
C LEU A 18 -21.89 -1.55 -9.42
N LEU A 19 -20.65 -1.96 -9.15
CA LEU A 19 -19.99 -3.00 -9.93
C LEU A 19 -20.58 -4.37 -9.59
N PRO A 20 -20.67 -5.28 -10.59
CA PRO A 20 -21.15 -6.63 -10.37
C PRO A 20 -20.29 -7.39 -9.35
N SER A 21 -20.88 -8.39 -8.71
CA SER A 21 -20.19 -9.29 -7.77
C SER A 21 -19.22 -10.26 -8.45
N THR A 22 -19.18 -10.26 -9.78
CA THR A 22 -18.20 -10.99 -10.59
C THR A 22 -16.97 -10.15 -10.87
N PRO A 23 -15.77 -10.76 -11.02
CA PRO A 23 -14.56 -10.04 -11.37
C PRO A 23 -14.72 -9.23 -12.66
N SER A 24 -14.19 -8.01 -12.66
CA SER A 24 -14.24 -7.13 -13.82
C SER A 24 -13.22 -7.54 -14.88
N ALA A 25 -13.56 -7.40 -16.17
CA ALA A 25 -12.62 -7.58 -17.27
C ALA A 25 -11.48 -6.54 -17.25
N LEU A 26 -11.67 -5.40 -16.58
CA LEU A 26 -10.65 -4.35 -16.41
C LEU A 26 -9.64 -4.70 -15.30
N GLY A 27 -9.97 -5.63 -14.41
CA GLY A 27 -9.12 -6.08 -13.32
C GLY A 27 -9.13 -7.60 -13.21
N PRO A 28 -8.46 -8.34 -14.11
CA PRO A 28 -8.51 -9.81 -14.13
C PRO A 28 -8.00 -10.42 -12.81
N ASP A 29 -7.11 -9.74 -12.10
CA ASP A 29 -6.58 -10.19 -10.80
C ASP A 29 -7.56 -9.99 -9.64
N GLU A 30 -8.63 -9.22 -9.82
CA GLU A 30 -9.61 -8.87 -8.79
C GLU A 30 -10.20 -10.11 -8.12
N GLY A 31 -10.57 -11.11 -8.93
CA GLY A 31 -11.09 -12.39 -8.44
C GLY A 31 -10.09 -13.15 -7.60
N ALA A 32 -8.82 -13.13 -7.99
CA ALA A 32 -7.74 -13.78 -7.26
C ALA A 32 -7.50 -13.11 -5.90
N TYR A 33 -7.53 -11.76 -5.83
CA TYR A 33 -7.44 -11.04 -4.55
C TYR A 33 -8.66 -11.29 -3.66
N GLY A 34 -9.86 -11.31 -4.22
CA GLY A 34 -11.08 -11.64 -3.48
C GLY A 34 -11.01 -13.06 -2.90
N GLY A 35 -10.62 -14.05 -3.72
CA GLY A 35 -10.40 -15.43 -3.28
C GLY A 35 -9.34 -15.52 -2.17
N ALA A 36 -8.19 -14.85 -2.33
CA ALA A 36 -7.12 -14.81 -1.34
C ALA A 36 -7.55 -14.14 -0.03
N ALA A 37 -8.33 -13.07 -0.09
CA ALA A 37 -8.88 -12.41 1.10
C ALA A 37 -9.83 -13.33 1.86
N ASN A 38 -10.71 -14.05 1.16
CA ASN A 38 -11.60 -15.04 1.77
C ASN A 38 -10.81 -16.19 2.40
N TRP A 39 -9.79 -16.69 1.71
CA TRP A 39 -8.91 -17.75 2.21
C TRP A 39 -8.21 -17.34 3.50
N THR A 40 -7.68 -16.09 3.51
CA THR A 40 -7.08 -15.49 4.70
C THR A 40 -8.10 -15.32 5.83
N ALA A 41 -9.33 -14.91 5.52
CA ALA A 41 -10.40 -14.77 6.50
C ALA A 41 -10.76 -16.10 7.17
N LEU A 42 -10.68 -17.21 6.43
CA LEU A 42 -10.92 -18.56 6.93
C LEU A 42 -9.73 -19.16 7.68
N GLY A 43 -8.59 -18.45 7.77
CA GLY A 43 -7.38 -18.92 8.43
C GLY A 43 -6.68 -20.08 7.73
N LYS A 44 -6.95 -20.30 6.44
CA LYS A 44 -6.36 -21.39 5.66
C LYS A 44 -4.89 -21.09 5.30
N PRO A 45 -4.01 -22.12 5.25
CA PRO A 45 -2.60 -21.92 4.92
C PRO A 45 -2.42 -21.54 3.44
N ALA A 46 -1.36 -20.77 3.16
CA ALA A 46 -1.03 -20.31 1.82
C ALA A 46 -0.71 -21.47 0.85
N SER A 47 -0.15 -22.57 1.37
CA SER A 47 0.23 -23.76 0.63
C SER A 47 -0.96 -24.48 -0.04
N GLU A 48 -2.15 -24.31 0.52
CA GLU A 48 -3.37 -24.90 -0.04
C GLU A 48 -4.05 -24.01 -1.10
N PHE A 49 -3.57 -22.78 -1.28
CA PHE A 49 -4.16 -21.87 -2.25
C PHE A 49 -3.80 -22.31 -3.68
N PRO A 50 -4.73 -22.23 -4.65
CA PRO A 50 -4.46 -22.60 -6.04
C PRO A 50 -3.22 -21.86 -6.58
N VAL A 51 -2.41 -22.55 -7.40
CA VAL A 51 -1.07 -22.10 -7.86
C VAL A 51 -1.02 -20.67 -8.37
N TYR A 52 -2.04 -20.21 -9.08
CA TYR A 52 -2.13 -18.82 -9.54
C TYR A 52 -2.32 -17.80 -8.40
N GLY A 53 -2.88 -18.21 -7.28
CA GLY A 53 -3.10 -17.34 -6.12
C GLY A 53 -1.94 -17.33 -5.14
N SER A 54 -1.03 -18.30 -5.17
CA SER A 54 0.06 -18.39 -4.19
C SER A 54 1.03 -17.21 -4.27
N SER A 55 1.42 -16.79 -5.47
CA SER A 55 2.25 -15.59 -5.67
C SER A 55 1.52 -14.29 -5.31
N LEU A 56 0.23 -14.21 -5.62
CA LEU A 56 -0.64 -13.10 -5.23
C LEU A 56 -0.85 -13.06 -3.71
N TYR A 57 -1.05 -14.21 -3.09
CA TYR A 57 -1.17 -14.35 -1.64
C TYR A 57 0.11 -13.92 -0.93
N ALA A 58 1.26 -14.36 -1.41
CA ALA A 58 2.56 -14.00 -0.85
C ALA A 58 2.87 -12.50 -0.98
N SER A 59 2.55 -11.91 -2.13
CA SER A 59 2.89 -10.52 -2.49
C SER A 59 1.78 -9.51 -2.20
N GLY A 60 0.62 -9.92 -1.74
CA GLY A 60 -0.53 -9.04 -1.55
C GLY A 60 -0.94 -8.81 -0.10
N LYS A 61 -0.16 -9.25 0.89
CA LYS A 61 -0.56 -9.26 2.31
C LYS A 61 -1.03 -7.90 2.83
N SER A 62 -0.44 -6.81 2.39
CA SER A 62 -0.86 -5.46 2.79
C SER A 62 -2.28 -5.12 2.37
N LEU A 63 -2.75 -5.66 1.24
CA LEU A 63 -4.13 -5.53 0.79
C LEU A 63 -5.02 -6.62 1.42
N LEU A 64 -4.52 -7.86 1.47
CA LEU A 64 -5.32 -9.03 1.84
C LEU A 64 -5.71 -9.05 3.32
N LEU A 65 -4.81 -8.62 4.24
CA LEU A 65 -5.12 -8.65 5.66
C LEU A 65 -6.28 -7.71 6.05
N PRO A 66 -6.34 -6.43 5.62
CA PRO A 66 -7.50 -5.60 5.88
C PRO A 66 -8.75 -6.11 5.14
N ALA A 67 -8.61 -6.63 3.91
CA ALA A 67 -9.72 -7.19 3.16
C ALA A 67 -10.30 -8.43 3.86
N ALA A 68 -9.46 -9.31 4.40
CA ALA A 68 -9.90 -10.46 5.19
C ALA A 68 -10.68 -10.05 6.45
N PHE A 69 -10.28 -8.94 7.09
CA PHE A 69 -11.04 -8.37 8.21
C PHE A 69 -12.44 -7.95 7.76
N PHE A 70 -12.57 -7.21 6.65
CA PHE A 70 -13.88 -6.83 6.12
C PHE A 70 -14.72 -8.02 5.69
N ASN A 71 -14.09 -9.06 5.16
CA ASN A 71 -14.79 -10.31 4.82
C ASN A 71 -15.34 -10.99 6.09
N LYS A 72 -14.57 -11.07 7.19
CA LYS A 72 -15.03 -11.63 8.46
C LYS A 72 -16.23 -10.92 9.06
N ILE A 73 -16.39 -9.63 8.82
CA ILE A 73 -17.55 -8.86 9.29
C ILE A 73 -18.74 -8.89 8.33
N GLY A 74 -18.67 -9.73 7.28
CA GLY A 74 -19.82 -10.04 6.43
C GLY A 74 -19.84 -9.40 5.05
N LEU A 75 -18.77 -8.69 4.63
CA LEU A 75 -18.69 -8.23 3.24
C LEU A 75 -18.34 -9.40 2.31
N ASN A 76 -18.87 -9.35 1.09
CA ASN A 76 -18.48 -10.25 0.01
C ASN A 76 -16.96 -10.12 -0.26
N PRO A 77 -16.24 -11.21 -0.62
CA PRO A 77 -14.80 -11.19 -0.89
C PRO A 77 -14.33 -10.08 -1.85
N LEU A 78 -15.04 -9.85 -2.96
CA LEU A 78 -14.72 -8.78 -3.90
C LEU A 78 -14.95 -7.39 -3.31
N GLN A 79 -16.07 -7.19 -2.63
CA GLN A 79 -16.36 -5.93 -1.96
C GLN A 79 -15.35 -5.62 -0.86
N SER A 80 -14.85 -6.63 -0.16
CA SER A 80 -13.82 -6.47 0.87
C SER A 80 -12.52 -5.92 0.30
N VAL A 81 -12.04 -6.42 -0.84
CA VAL A 81 -10.84 -5.91 -1.52
C VAL A 81 -11.07 -4.53 -2.12
N ARG A 82 -12.22 -4.29 -2.75
CA ARG A 82 -12.61 -2.99 -3.31
C ARG A 82 -12.67 -1.90 -2.25
N LEU A 83 -13.31 -2.19 -1.11
CA LEU A 83 -13.36 -1.26 0.02
C LEU A 83 -11.95 -0.98 0.57
N THR A 84 -11.14 -2.01 0.73
CA THR A 84 -9.76 -1.87 1.23
C THR A 84 -8.93 -0.99 0.30
N ALA A 85 -8.98 -1.22 -1.01
CA ALA A 85 -8.25 -0.39 -1.99
C ALA A 85 -8.75 1.06 -1.99
N SER A 86 -10.06 1.27 -1.90
CA SER A 86 -10.67 2.60 -1.81
C SER A 86 -10.25 3.34 -0.54
N LEU A 87 -10.14 2.62 0.60
CA LEU A 87 -9.62 3.18 1.85
C LEU A 87 -8.15 3.57 1.74
N TYR A 88 -7.30 2.78 1.09
CA TYR A 88 -5.91 3.15 0.86
C TYR A 88 -5.78 4.44 0.06
N VAL A 89 -6.54 4.59 -1.02
CA VAL A 89 -6.53 5.84 -1.80
C VAL A 89 -7.08 7.01 -0.99
N PHE A 90 -8.13 6.81 -0.21
CA PHE A 90 -8.65 7.85 0.71
C PHE A 90 -7.58 8.30 1.71
N LEU A 91 -6.91 7.34 2.38
CA LEU A 91 -5.86 7.62 3.34
C LEU A 91 -4.65 8.29 2.69
N LEU A 92 -4.30 7.89 1.46
CA LEU A 92 -3.23 8.49 0.67
C LEU A 92 -3.51 9.97 0.40
N ILE A 93 -4.68 10.27 -0.14
CA ILE A 93 -5.09 11.64 -0.47
C ILE A 93 -5.18 12.48 0.82
N PHE A 94 -5.75 11.92 1.88
CA PHE A 94 -5.81 12.57 3.18
C PHE A 94 -4.42 12.91 3.73
N LEU A 95 -3.47 11.97 3.64
CA LEU A 95 -2.09 12.15 4.08
C LEU A 95 -1.39 13.28 3.28
N ILE A 96 -1.53 13.29 1.96
CA ILE A 96 -0.96 14.32 1.09
C ILE A 96 -1.52 15.69 1.48
N VAL A 97 -2.85 15.81 1.59
CA VAL A 97 -3.49 17.08 2.00
C VAL A 97 -2.98 17.55 3.35
N ARG A 98 -2.87 16.64 4.32
CA ARG A 98 -2.39 16.97 5.66
C ARG A 98 -0.93 17.46 5.66
N ILE A 99 -0.06 16.84 4.85
CA ILE A 99 1.34 17.27 4.71
C ILE A 99 1.41 18.65 4.06
N VAL A 100 0.70 18.85 2.95
CA VAL A 100 0.67 20.12 2.22
C VAL A 100 0.17 21.25 3.14
N LEU A 101 -0.95 21.07 3.80
CA LEU A 101 -1.50 22.08 4.72
C LEU A 101 -0.55 22.39 5.87
N LYS A 102 0.09 21.36 6.45
CA LYS A 102 1.04 21.58 7.53
C LYS A 102 2.29 22.32 7.07
N THR A 103 2.84 21.97 5.90
CA THR A 103 4.00 22.66 5.32
C THR A 103 3.65 24.10 4.95
N ALA A 104 2.44 24.32 4.42
CA ALA A 104 1.94 25.65 4.13
C ALA A 104 1.87 26.53 5.40
N LEU A 105 1.33 26.00 6.50
CA LEU A 105 1.25 26.74 7.78
C LEU A 105 2.63 27.11 8.35
N GLU A 106 3.68 26.36 8.02
CA GLU A 106 5.06 26.65 8.47
C GLU A 106 5.79 27.60 7.51
N GLN A 107 5.26 27.88 6.32
CA GLN A 107 5.89 28.71 5.28
C GLN A 107 4.92 29.75 4.72
N ALA A 108 4.91 30.95 5.27
CA ALA A 108 4.00 32.02 4.87
C ALA A 108 4.01 32.31 3.35
N LYS A 109 5.19 32.27 2.71
CA LYS A 109 5.33 32.43 1.24
C LYS A 109 4.60 31.34 0.45
N LEU A 110 4.55 30.12 0.96
CA LEU A 110 3.84 29.01 0.32
C LEU A 110 2.33 29.20 0.46
N VAL A 111 1.86 29.70 1.61
CA VAL A 111 0.44 30.04 1.81
C VAL A 111 0.00 31.08 0.81
N GLU A 112 0.74 32.21 0.73
CA GLU A 112 0.44 33.30 -0.21
C GLU A 112 0.42 32.80 -1.66
N PHE A 113 1.38 31.97 -2.05
CA PHE A 113 1.45 31.38 -3.38
C PHE A 113 0.23 30.48 -3.68
N ILE A 114 -0.16 29.62 -2.71
CA ILE A 114 -1.33 28.73 -2.86
C ILE A 114 -2.62 29.55 -2.93
N GLU A 115 -2.77 30.57 -2.09
CA GLU A 115 -3.94 31.45 -2.09
C GLU A 115 -4.08 32.21 -3.41
N ARG A 116 -2.99 32.78 -3.89
CA ARG A 116 -2.94 33.50 -5.17
C ARG A 116 -3.29 32.61 -6.36
N ASN A 117 -2.92 31.32 -6.29
CA ASN A 117 -3.16 30.34 -7.36
C ASN A 117 -4.18 29.27 -6.97
N SER A 118 -5.10 29.59 -6.07
CA SER A 118 -6.01 28.62 -5.47
C SER A 118 -6.80 27.80 -6.48
N ARG A 119 -7.33 28.44 -7.55
CA ARG A 119 -8.09 27.76 -8.62
C ARG A 119 -7.23 26.69 -9.33
N PHE A 120 -5.98 27.02 -9.65
CA PHE A 120 -5.05 26.06 -10.25
C PHE A 120 -4.78 24.87 -9.33
N PHE A 121 -4.51 25.12 -8.05
CA PHE A 121 -4.27 24.04 -7.08
C PHE A 121 -5.50 23.17 -6.86
N TYR A 122 -6.70 23.74 -6.76
CA TYR A 122 -7.93 22.96 -6.68
C TYR A 122 -8.17 22.13 -7.94
N SER A 123 -7.95 22.69 -9.13
CA SER A 123 -8.09 21.95 -10.37
C SER A 123 -7.09 20.80 -10.47
N LEU A 124 -5.82 21.07 -10.17
CA LEU A 124 -4.77 20.05 -10.14
C LEU A 124 -5.08 18.93 -9.15
N PHE A 125 -5.59 19.30 -7.97
CA PHE A 125 -5.97 18.34 -6.93
C PHE A 125 -7.16 17.47 -7.36
N ILE A 126 -8.17 18.06 -8.00
CA ILE A 126 -9.32 17.31 -8.55
C ILE A 126 -8.83 16.35 -9.65
N VAL A 127 -7.98 16.82 -10.58
CA VAL A 127 -7.39 15.98 -11.62
C VAL A 127 -6.62 14.82 -11.00
N PHE A 128 -5.79 15.07 -9.97
CA PHE A 128 -5.06 14.02 -9.27
C PHE A 128 -5.98 12.97 -8.65
N ILE A 129 -7.06 13.41 -7.98
CA ILE A 129 -8.04 12.51 -7.35
C ILE A 129 -8.77 11.65 -8.39
N LEU A 130 -9.06 12.23 -9.56
CA LEU A 130 -9.81 11.57 -10.63
C LEU A 130 -8.92 10.89 -11.66
N LEU A 131 -7.58 10.89 -11.48
CA LEU A 131 -6.68 10.14 -12.36
C LEU A 131 -7.20 8.71 -12.54
N PRO A 132 -7.33 8.23 -13.78
CA PRO A 132 -7.88 6.90 -14.04
C PRO A 132 -7.19 5.79 -13.26
N SER A 133 -5.87 5.86 -13.10
CA SER A 133 -5.09 4.91 -12.32
C SER A 133 -5.56 4.86 -10.85
N HIS A 134 -5.67 6.01 -10.18
CA HIS A 134 -6.11 6.05 -8.79
C HIS A 134 -7.58 5.67 -8.62
N PHE A 135 -8.42 6.11 -9.56
CA PHE A 135 -9.85 5.83 -9.48
C PHE A 135 -10.15 4.37 -9.81
N VAL A 136 -9.72 3.90 -10.97
CA VAL A 136 -10.02 2.54 -11.45
C VAL A 136 -9.39 1.48 -10.54
N TRP A 137 -8.12 1.63 -10.16
CA TRP A 137 -7.45 0.65 -9.29
C TRP A 137 -8.10 0.54 -7.92
N SER A 138 -8.63 1.65 -7.40
CA SER A 138 -9.31 1.62 -6.10
C SER A 138 -10.67 0.95 -6.14
N ILE A 139 -11.48 1.17 -7.18
CA ILE A 139 -12.81 0.57 -7.29
C ILE A 139 -12.76 -0.90 -7.74
N LEU A 140 -11.67 -1.33 -8.38
CA LEU A 140 -11.42 -2.73 -8.75
C LEU A 140 -10.69 -3.53 -7.67
N GLY A 141 -10.32 -2.93 -6.54
CA GLY A 141 -9.68 -3.65 -5.45
C GLY A 141 -8.27 -4.14 -5.77
N LEU A 142 -7.50 -3.37 -6.56
CA LEU A 142 -6.15 -3.78 -6.96
C LEU A 142 -5.09 -3.36 -5.92
N ARG A 143 -4.03 -4.17 -5.81
CA ARG A 143 -2.92 -3.97 -4.84
C ARG A 143 -2.10 -2.69 -5.09
N GLU A 144 -2.21 -2.12 -6.27
CA GLU A 144 -1.56 -0.85 -6.65
C GLU A 144 -1.90 0.26 -5.65
N SER A 145 -3.15 0.35 -5.23
CA SER A 145 -3.62 1.34 -4.24
C SER A 145 -2.88 1.21 -2.89
N ALA A 146 -2.67 -0.02 -2.42
CA ALA A 146 -1.90 -0.28 -1.20
C ALA A 146 -0.41 0.05 -1.40
N THR A 147 0.16 -0.32 -2.56
CA THR A 147 1.56 -0.04 -2.90
C THR A 147 1.83 1.46 -2.90
N GLU A 148 1.00 2.24 -3.60
CA GLU A 148 1.13 3.70 -3.67
C GLU A 148 1.02 4.35 -2.29
N PHE A 149 0.04 3.93 -1.48
CA PHE A 149 -0.13 4.44 -0.12
C PHE A 149 1.13 4.24 0.72
N TRP A 150 1.71 3.05 0.72
CA TRP A 150 2.88 2.76 1.53
C TRP A 150 4.17 3.39 1.01
N VAL A 151 4.35 3.48 -0.32
CA VAL A 151 5.48 4.21 -0.93
C VAL A 151 5.44 5.69 -0.54
N ILE A 152 4.29 6.34 -0.76
CA ILE A 152 4.13 7.76 -0.41
C ILE A 152 4.18 7.97 1.09
N GLY A 153 3.65 7.04 1.88
CA GLY A 153 3.78 7.02 3.34
C GLY A 153 5.23 7.00 3.79
N THR A 154 6.09 6.20 3.15
CA THR A 154 7.53 6.17 3.45
C THR A 154 8.18 7.52 3.19
N PHE A 155 7.91 8.15 2.05
CA PHE A 155 8.42 9.51 1.74
C PHE A 155 7.84 10.57 2.68
N ALA A 156 6.58 10.44 3.09
CA ALA A 156 5.95 11.31 4.06
C ALA A 156 6.66 11.27 5.42
N PHE A 157 7.01 10.07 5.91
CA PHE A 157 7.79 9.91 7.14
C PHE A 157 9.19 10.51 6.99
N LEU A 158 9.87 10.29 5.86
CA LEU A 158 11.17 10.94 5.59
C LEU A 158 11.06 12.46 5.59
N PHE A 159 10.03 12.99 4.96
CA PHE A 159 9.78 14.43 4.95
C PHE A 159 9.58 14.98 6.37
N ILE A 160 8.78 14.31 7.18
CA ILE A 160 8.56 14.67 8.59
C ILE A 160 9.88 14.65 9.37
N ILE A 161 10.71 13.61 9.17
CA ILE A 161 11.98 13.43 9.87
C ILE A 161 12.98 14.53 9.51
N PHE A 162 13.11 14.88 8.23
CA PHE A 162 14.17 15.79 7.78
C PHE A 162 13.78 17.27 7.70
N HIS A 163 12.50 17.57 7.45
CA HIS A 163 12.07 18.95 7.16
C HIS A 163 11.24 19.60 8.27
N LEU A 164 10.42 18.82 8.99
CA LEU A 164 9.56 19.41 10.01
C LEU A 164 10.26 19.64 11.36
N LYS A 165 11.60 19.56 11.44
CA LYS A 165 12.43 19.84 12.64
C LYS A 165 11.84 19.33 13.97
N LYS A 166 10.91 18.40 13.94
CA LYS A 166 10.33 17.80 15.13
C LYS A 166 11.32 16.80 15.72
N ARG A 167 11.34 16.71 17.07
CA ARG A 167 12.08 15.64 17.75
C ARG A 167 11.69 14.32 17.15
N LEU A 168 12.68 13.50 16.82
CA LEU A 168 12.45 12.13 16.33
C LEU A 168 11.54 11.42 17.32
N SER A 169 10.28 11.24 16.94
CA SER A 169 9.34 10.47 17.75
C SER A 169 9.52 9.00 17.44
N PHE A 170 9.46 8.16 18.46
CA PHE A 170 9.42 6.71 18.33
C PHE A 170 8.37 6.27 17.29
N PHE A 171 7.17 6.84 17.35
CA PHE A 171 6.09 6.53 16.39
C PHE A 171 6.47 6.89 14.94
N THR A 172 7.23 7.94 14.71
CA THR A 172 7.68 8.32 13.35
C THR A 172 8.68 7.30 12.80
N ILE A 173 9.59 6.82 13.64
CA ILE A 173 10.57 5.79 13.28
C ILE A 173 9.86 4.46 13.00
N CYS A 174 8.99 4.03 13.89
CA CYS A 174 8.19 2.80 13.71
C CYS A 174 7.33 2.89 12.45
N GLY A 175 6.66 4.02 12.22
CA GLY A 175 5.85 4.25 11.03
C GLY A 175 6.68 4.20 9.74
N PHE A 176 7.88 4.77 9.73
CA PHE A 176 8.81 4.70 8.61
C PHE A 176 9.21 3.25 8.30
N THR A 177 9.69 2.51 9.32
CA THR A 177 10.10 1.11 9.14
C THR A 177 8.92 0.23 8.74
N PHE A 178 7.77 0.41 9.37
CA PHE A 178 6.54 -0.32 9.05
C PHE A 178 6.09 -0.06 7.62
N SER A 179 6.17 1.18 7.13
CA SER A 179 5.77 1.48 5.73
C SER A 179 6.67 0.77 4.72
N ILE A 180 7.98 0.64 4.98
CA ILE A 180 8.89 -0.14 4.13
C ILE A 180 8.48 -1.61 4.11
N ILE A 181 8.23 -2.21 5.26
CA ILE A 181 7.75 -3.60 5.37
C ILE A 181 6.49 -3.80 4.54
N MET A 182 5.56 -2.87 4.63
CA MET A 182 4.29 -2.95 3.93
C MET A 182 4.42 -2.77 2.41
N VAL A 183 5.41 -1.98 1.91
CA VAL A 183 5.72 -1.93 0.48
C VAL A 183 6.21 -3.28 -0.02
N PHE A 184 7.13 -3.93 0.72
CA PHE A 184 7.59 -5.28 0.37
C PHE A 184 6.45 -6.31 0.36
N SER A 185 5.54 -6.22 1.33
CA SER A 185 4.38 -7.11 1.41
C SER A 185 3.31 -6.81 0.35
N ALA A 186 3.33 -5.61 -0.26
CA ALA A 186 2.46 -5.26 -1.37
C ALA A 186 3.06 -5.69 -2.72
N ARG A 187 4.30 -5.27 -2.96
CA ARG A 187 5.07 -5.54 -4.18
C ARG A 187 6.57 -5.62 -3.89
N PRO A 188 7.15 -6.82 -3.76
CA PRO A 188 8.57 -6.98 -3.45
C PRO A 188 9.51 -6.25 -4.41
N GLN A 189 9.18 -6.21 -5.71
CA GLN A 189 9.99 -5.51 -6.72
C GLN A 189 10.06 -3.99 -6.46
N VAL A 190 8.91 -3.39 -6.11
CA VAL A 190 8.83 -1.96 -5.74
C VAL A 190 9.58 -1.74 -4.43
N GLY A 191 9.46 -2.67 -3.48
CA GLY A 191 10.18 -2.66 -2.21
C GLY A 191 11.69 -2.61 -2.40
N TRP A 192 12.26 -3.43 -3.30
CA TRP A 192 13.69 -3.42 -3.62
C TRP A 192 14.14 -2.08 -4.19
N VAL A 193 13.43 -1.54 -5.18
CA VAL A 193 13.74 -0.23 -5.77
C VAL A 193 13.67 0.86 -4.71
N LEU A 194 12.63 0.88 -3.90
CA LEU A 194 12.47 1.84 -2.80
C LEU A 194 13.60 1.69 -1.78
N GLY A 195 13.89 0.47 -1.31
CA GLY A 195 14.91 0.18 -0.31
C GLY A 195 16.30 0.64 -0.77
N LEU A 196 16.70 0.30 -2.01
CA LEU A 196 17.96 0.74 -2.60
C LEU A 196 18.02 2.26 -2.74
N THR A 197 16.96 2.89 -3.22
CA THR A 197 16.86 4.35 -3.36
C THR A 197 17.02 5.05 -2.00
N LEU A 198 16.35 4.52 -0.96
CA LEU A 198 16.43 5.04 0.40
C LEU A 198 17.84 4.90 0.98
N ILE A 199 18.47 3.74 0.82
CA ILE A 199 19.83 3.49 1.30
C ILE A 199 20.80 4.46 0.63
N LEU A 200 20.73 4.62 -0.69
CA LEU A 200 21.56 5.58 -1.44
C LEU A 200 21.33 7.02 -0.97
N TYR A 201 20.08 7.44 -0.85
CA TYR A 201 19.71 8.77 -0.36
C TYR A 201 20.26 9.02 1.05
N LEU A 202 20.09 8.08 1.96
CA LEU A 202 20.55 8.19 3.35
C LEU A 202 22.07 8.15 3.42
N PHE A 203 22.73 7.40 2.53
CA PHE A 203 24.19 7.33 2.45
C PHE A 203 24.81 8.64 2.00
N ILE A 204 24.21 9.33 1.02
CA ILE A 204 24.63 10.69 0.62
C ILE A 204 24.54 11.66 1.81
N ARG A 205 23.59 11.44 2.72
CA ARG A 205 23.38 12.22 3.94
C ARG A 205 24.05 11.62 5.19
N ILE A 206 25.01 10.74 5.08
CA ILE A 206 25.60 9.95 6.19
C ILE A 206 26.20 10.80 7.31
N ARG A 207 26.56 12.06 7.02
CA ARG A 207 27.04 13.01 8.05
C ARG A 207 25.98 13.35 9.11
N SER A 208 24.70 13.18 8.79
CA SER A 208 23.59 13.35 9.74
C SER A 208 23.51 12.15 10.69
N ARG A 209 23.37 12.41 12.01
CA ARG A 209 23.11 11.35 13.00
C ARG A 209 21.84 10.56 12.68
N ILE A 210 20.82 11.26 12.16
CA ILE A 210 19.54 10.68 11.76
C ILE A 210 19.72 9.69 10.61
N SER A 211 20.49 10.04 9.57
CA SER A 211 20.77 9.15 8.44
C SER A 211 21.44 7.86 8.89
N ARG A 212 22.42 7.95 9.81
CA ARG A 212 23.10 6.77 10.39
C ARG A 212 22.17 5.82 11.14
N LEU A 213 21.11 6.34 11.77
CA LEU A 213 20.08 5.52 12.42
C LEU A 213 19.12 4.91 11.39
N LEU A 214 18.74 5.67 10.35
CA LEU A 214 17.74 5.21 9.39
C LEU A 214 18.27 4.16 8.42
N ILE A 215 19.58 4.13 8.14
CA ILE A 215 20.18 3.10 7.26
C ILE A 215 19.91 1.68 7.80
N PRO A 216 20.29 1.32 9.03
CA PRO A 216 20.02 -0.02 9.56
C PRO A 216 18.51 -0.31 9.71
N LEU A 217 17.70 0.71 10.00
CA LEU A 217 16.24 0.55 10.06
C LEU A 217 15.63 0.28 8.68
N THR A 218 16.16 0.93 7.64
CA THR A 218 15.76 0.65 6.26
C THR A 218 16.14 -0.79 5.88
N ALA A 219 17.39 -1.19 6.17
CA ALA A 219 17.85 -2.55 5.92
C ALA A 219 17.02 -3.60 6.68
N LEU A 220 16.69 -3.34 7.95
CA LEU A 220 15.80 -4.19 8.74
C LEU A 220 14.41 -4.27 8.12
N GLY A 221 13.82 -3.15 7.72
CA GLY A 221 12.52 -3.10 7.06
C GLY A 221 12.49 -3.91 5.76
N VAL A 222 13.57 -3.82 4.97
CA VAL A 222 13.76 -4.63 3.76
C VAL A 222 13.81 -6.12 4.10
N LEU A 223 14.64 -6.52 5.04
CA LEU A 223 14.81 -7.92 5.45
C LEU A 223 13.51 -8.52 5.99
N VAL A 224 12.87 -7.84 6.93
CA VAL A 224 11.61 -8.30 7.54
C VAL A 224 10.47 -8.34 6.53
N GLY A 225 10.37 -7.33 5.66
CA GLY A 225 9.33 -7.27 4.63
C GLY A 225 9.49 -8.33 3.54
N TYR A 226 10.73 -8.73 3.24
CA TYR A 226 11.02 -9.75 2.22
C TYR A 226 10.99 -11.18 2.75
N ALA A 227 11.28 -11.40 4.02
CA ALA A 227 11.32 -12.73 4.64
C ALA A 227 10.04 -13.56 4.39
N PRO A 228 8.81 -13.04 4.52
CA PRO A 228 7.59 -13.79 4.21
C PRO A 228 7.49 -14.23 2.75
N THR A 229 8.01 -13.43 1.82
CA THR A 229 8.02 -13.75 0.38
C THR A 229 8.97 -14.92 0.10
N VAL A 230 10.16 -14.91 0.74
CA VAL A 230 11.11 -16.02 0.62
C VAL A 230 10.51 -17.29 1.23
N ALA A 231 9.97 -17.22 2.43
CA ALA A 231 9.37 -18.36 3.12
C ALA A 231 8.24 -19.00 2.28
N SER A 232 7.34 -18.20 1.72
CA SER A 232 6.25 -18.70 0.88
C SER A 232 6.76 -19.28 -0.44
N THR A 233 7.82 -18.73 -1.04
CA THR A 233 8.43 -19.30 -2.25
C THR A 233 9.08 -20.64 -1.97
N VAL A 234 9.78 -20.78 -0.85
CA VAL A 234 10.36 -22.05 -0.39
C VAL A 234 9.28 -23.08 -0.11
N GLU A 235 8.20 -22.72 0.59
CA GLU A 235 7.08 -23.61 0.90
C GLU A 235 6.40 -24.12 -0.39
N ILE A 236 6.19 -23.24 -1.38
CA ILE A 236 5.61 -23.61 -2.67
C ILE A 236 6.52 -24.55 -3.44
N SER A 237 7.83 -24.26 -3.49
CA SER A 237 8.79 -25.10 -4.23
C SER A 237 8.96 -26.46 -3.57
N THR A 238 9.02 -26.53 -2.25
CA THR A 238 9.07 -27.82 -1.53
C THR A 238 7.79 -28.64 -1.69
N GLY A 239 6.63 -27.98 -1.67
CA GLY A 239 5.35 -28.62 -1.92
C GLY A 239 5.20 -29.14 -3.34
N PHE A 240 5.77 -28.47 -4.35
CA PHE A 240 5.82 -28.89 -5.72
C PHE A 240 6.71 -30.13 -5.89
N ILE A 241 7.92 -30.11 -5.34
CA ILE A 241 8.85 -31.25 -5.36
C ILE A 241 8.24 -32.48 -4.68
N ALA A 242 7.56 -32.30 -3.53
CA ALA A 242 6.90 -33.41 -2.86
C ALA A 242 5.77 -34.02 -3.67
N ARG A 243 5.02 -33.24 -4.46
CA ARG A 243 3.97 -33.75 -5.35
C ARG A 243 4.49 -34.50 -6.56
N GLU A 244 5.64 -34.09 -7.12
CA GLU A 244 6.30 -34.80 -8.21
C GLU A 244 6.97 -36.10 -7.73
N ALA A 245 7.56 -36.09 -6.51
CA ALA A 245 8.21 -37.25 -5.92
C ALA A 245 7.23 -38.38 -5.54
N TYR A 246 5.95 -38.03 -5.25
CA TYR A 246 4.90 -38.99 -4.92
C TYR A 246 3.69 -38.78 -5.83
N PRO A 247 3.75 -39.25 -7.11
CA PRO A 247 2.54 -39.29 -7.94
C PRO A 247 1.52 -40.16 -7.23
N ARG A 248 0.30 -39.61 -7.01
CA ARG A 248 -0.79 -40.37 -6.43
C ARG A 248 -1.04 -41.59 -7.31
N SER A 249 -0.77 -42.78 -6.77
CA SER A 249 -1.26 -44.01 -7.35
C SER A 249 -2.80 -43.91 -7.37
N THR A 250 -3.36 -43.78 -8.55
CA THR A 250 -4.80 -43.89 -8.83
C THR A 250 -5.33 -45.23 -8.48
#